data_cec784edcecc0b3f308c5817c22bc17b
#
_entry.id   cec784edcecc0b3f308c5817c22bc17b
#
_cell.length_a   1.000
_cell.length_b   1.000
_cell.length_c   1.000
_cell.angle_alpha   90.00
_cell.angle_beta   90.00
_cell.angle_gamma   90.00
#
_symmetry.space_group_name_H-M   'P 1'
#
loop_
_entity.id
_entity.type
_entity.pdbx_description
1 polymer ?
#
loop_
_entity_poly.entity_id
_entity_poly.type
_entity_poly.pdbx_seq_one_letter_code
_entity_poly.pdbx_strand_id
1 'polypeptide(L)'
;MKRFLYILIAYGALGVSTSIAQDIHFSQYYNMPLTTNPAMTGLVNGEFRVQGIYRNQWWNTGSFGKPAFSTPGITFDMPIHFGNSRSGIGIGATLLNDQSGGGLLNDFHGAISLSYLRRLNNDNHQISFGLEPYFWSRNFSDDMQFASDLLGSGQQPVNALNTLVVDVNAGMFYTGTILPKWRIYSGLTLYNLAQSTINIQDLAAMHNLRYSVQIGSEIQLSPQIHLLPSFVFMRQLNVDQLNAGMAIVYQMTDVTSITTGVYVRSNDWIQQLRGDAVIPYIGLDHKRIRAGLSYDYTVSDFQNQPEHAGGLELSLRYVHQVRYLDNLDKLYFCPRF
;
A
#
# COMPACT_ATOMS: atom_id res chain seq x y z
N MET A 1 -48.96 20.36 -1.46
CA MET A 1 -48.26 19.16 -1.98
C MET A 1 -47.25 19.48 -3.06
N LYS A 2 -47.53 20.22 -4.13
CA LYS A 2 -46.52 20.49 -5.19
C LYS A 2 -45.28 21.27 -4.73
N ARG A 3 -45.37 22.21 -3.77
CA ARG A 3 -44.21 22.94 -3.24
C ARG A 3 -43.30 22.09 -2.37
N PHE A 4 -43.79 21.05 -1.70
CA PHE A 4 -43.01 20.10 -0.92
C PHE A 4 -42.20 19.16 -1.84
N LEU A 5 -42.76 18.81 -2.99
CA LEU A 5 -42.08 17.97 -3.99
C LEU A 5 -40.87 18.67 -4.62
N TYR A 6 -40.96 19.98 -4.88
CA TYR A 6 -39.83 20.78 -5.41
C TYR A 6 -38.70 20.98 -4.39
N ILE A 7 -39.01 21.05 -3.10
CA ILE A 7 -38.00 21.11 -2.04
C ILE A 7 -37.28 19.76 -1.89
N LEU A 8 -37.96 18.63 -2.01
CA LEU A 8 -37.37 17.32 -1.99
C LEU A 8 -36.44 17.06 -3.21
N ILE A 9 -36.86 17.55 -4.40
CA ILE A 9 -36.03 17.46 -5.62
C ILE A 9 -34.82 18.37 -5.53
N ALA A 10 -34.94 19.57 -4.94
CA ALA A 10 -33.81 20.47 -4.74
C ALA A 10 -32.81 19.96 -3.71
N TYR A 11 -33.25 19.24 -2.66
CA TYR A 11 -32.35 18.58 -1.71
C TYR A 11 -31.64 17.34 -2.30
N GLY A 12 -32.30 16.61 -3.21
CA GLY A 12 -31.69 15.49 -3.93
C GLY A 12 -30.63 15.92 -4.96
N ALA A 13 -30.70 17.15 -5.46
CA ALA A 13 -29.74 17.66 -6.47
C ALA A 13 -28.46 18.26 -5.85
N LEU A 14 -28.40 18.48 -4.52
CA LEU A 14 -27.24 19.05 -3.83
C LEU A 14 -26.29 18.01 -3.25
N GLY A 15 -26.59 16.73 -3.40
CA GLY A 15 -25.78 15.62 -2.92
C GLY A 15 -24.87 15.01 -4.01
N VAL A 16 -24.20 15.83 -4.84
CA VAL A 16 -23.05 15.32 -5.61
C VAL A 16 -21.88 15.22 -4.65
N SER A 17 -21.89 14.15 -3.85
CA SER A 17 -20.67 13.69 -3.20
C SER A 17 -19.69 13.30 -4.31
N THR A 18 -18.68 14.10 -4.54
CA THR A 18 -17.52 13.72 -5.35
C THR A 18 -16.93 12.46 -4.69
N SER A 19 -17.25 11.29 -5.23
CA SER A 19 -16.63 10.04 -4.84
C SER A 19 -15.17 10.13 -5.30
N ILE A 20 -14.29 10.53 -4.41
CA ILE A 20 -12.84 10.55 -4.66
C ILE A 20 -12.39 9.11 -4.49
N ALA A 21 -12.02 8.45 -5.59
CA ALA A 21 -11.40 7.15 -5.57
C ALA A 21 -10.07 7.25 -4.80
N GLN A 22 -9.89 6.42 -3.77
CA GLN A 22 -8.63 6.31 -3.04
C GLN A 22 -7.62 5.54 -3.88
N ASP A 23 -6.34 5.92 -3.80
CA ASP A 23 -5.27 5.17 -4.41
C ASP A 23 -5.14 3.77 -3.78
N ILE A 24 -4.57 2.82 -4.54
CA ILE A 24 -4.36 1.43 -4.11
C ILE A 24 -3.56 1.39 -2.80
N HIS A 25 -4.06 0.65 -1.82
CA HIS A 25 -3.35 0.39 -0.57
C HIS A 25 -3.60 -1.05 -0.10
N PHE A 26 -2.60 -1.61 0.58
CA PHE A 26 -2.66 -2.95 1.14
C PHE A 26 -2.77 -2.90 2.66
N SER A 27 -3.50 -3.86 3.23
CA SER A 27 -3.55 -4.07 4.67
C SER A 27 -2.20 -4.55 5.19
N GLN A 28 -1.49 -5.38 4.39
CA GLN A 28 -0.10 -5.79 4.62
C GLN A 28 0.91 -4.78 4.05
N TYR A 29 0.75 -3.47 4.36
CA TYR A 29 1.64 -2.40 3.87
C TYR A 29 3.13 -2.68 4.17
N TYR A 30 3.41 -3.38 5.26
CA TYR A 30 4.75 -3.79 5.68
C TYR A 30 5.36 -4.89 4.79
N ASN A 31 4.57 -5.65 4.06
CA ASN A 31 5.04 -6.65 3.10
C ASN A 31 5.23 -6.08 1.68
N MET A 32 4.86 -4.82 1.43
CA MET A 32 5.05 -4.12 0.16
C MET A 32 5.69 -2.73 0.38
N PRO A 33 6.93 -2.67 0.90
CA PRO A 33 7.54 -1.41 1.33
C PRO A 33 7.70 -0.38 0.22
N LEU A 34 7.94 -0.77 -1.04
CA LEU A 34 8.08 0.17 -2.14
C LEU A 34 6.78 0.93 -2.42
N THR A 35 5.62 0.26 -2.30
CA THR A 35 4.32 0.93 -2.47
C THR A 35 3.99 1.88 -1.32
N THR A 36 4.68 1.74 -0.19
CA THR A 36 4.46 2.55 1.00
C THR A 36 5.42 3.75 1.07
N ASN A 37 6.69 3.55 0.65
CA ASN A 37 7.67 4.63 0.68
C ASN A 37 8.85 4.31 -0.28
N PRO A 38 9.09 5.12 -1.31
CA PRO A 38 10.20 4.90 -2.25
C PRO A 38 11.59 4.99 -1.59
N ALA A 39 11.71 5.64 -0.43
CA ALA A 39 12.96 5.67 0.33
C ALA A 39 13.33 4.31 0.96
N MET A 40 12.41 3.32 0.93
CA MET A 40 12.67 1.96 1.39
C MET A 40 13.28 1.05 0.30
N THR A 41 13.44 1.56 -0.92
CA THR A 41 14.09 0.84 -2.02
C THR A 41 15.53 0.52 -1.66
N GLY A 42 15.93 -0.75 -1.83
CA GLY A 42 17.26 -1.21 -1.48
C GLY A 42 17.52 -1.40 0.03
N LEU A 43 16.53 -1.14 0.91
CA LEU A 43 16.62 -1.53 2.32
C LEU A 43 16.36 -3.03 2.44
N VAL A 44 17.36 -3.82 2.08
CA VAL A 44 17.29 -5.29 2.00
C VAL A 44 18.53 -5.88 2.66
N ASN A 45 18.34 -6.91 3.49
CA ASN A 45 19.44 -7.74 4.01
C ASN A 45 19.78 -8.84 2.99
N GLY A 46 20.28 -8.44 1.82
CA GLY A 46 20.59 -9.34 0.71
C GLY A 46 20.99 -8.58 -0.54
N GLU A 47 21.22 -9.29 -1.62
CA GLU A 47 21.55 -8.68 -2.91
C GLU A 47 20.34 -8.11 -3.62
N PHE A 48 19.20 -8.81 -3.53
CA PHE A 48 17.94 -8.32 -4.06
C PHE A 48 16.75 -8.94 -3.32
N ARG A 49 15.61 -8.30 -3.45
CA ARG A 49 14.32 -8.74 -2.94
C ARG A 49 13.28 -8.76 -4.05
N VAL A 50 12.48 -9.81 -4.08
CA VAL A 50 11.25 -9.89 -4.88
C VAL A 50 10.09 -10.08 -3.93
N GLN A 51 9.02 -9.32 -4.11
CA GLN A 51 7.81 -9.45 -3.30
C GLN A 51 6.59 -9.49 -4.20
N GLY A 52 5.68 -10.39 -3.91
CA GLY A 52 4.38 -10.47 -4.55
C GLY A 52 3.28 -10.32 -3.50
N ILE A 53 2.17 -9.71 -3.88
CA ILE A 53 0.97 -9.62 -3.07
C ILE A 53 -0.25 -9.85 -3.96
N TYR A 54 -1.26 -10.46 -3.38
CA TYR A 54 -2.56 -10.60 -4.01
C TYR A 54 -3.63 -10.24 -2.98
N ARG A 55 -4.41 -9.21 -3.27
CA ARG A 55 -5.57 -8.80 -2.48
C ARG A 55 -6.84 -9.14 -3.25
N ASN A 56 -7.79 -9.77 -2.56
CA ASN A 56 -9.13 -10.03 -3.05
C ASN A 56 -10.13 -9.50 -2.01
N GLN A 57 -11.01 -8.59 -2.42
CA GLN A 57 -11.97 -7.97 -1.53
C GLN A 57 -13.37 -8.13 -2.09
N TRP A 58 -14.33 -8.49 -1.22
CA TRP A 58 -15.73 -8.65 -1.53
C TRP A 58 -15.98 -9.65 -2.67
N TRP A 59 -15.52 -10.89 -2.48
CA TRP A 59 -15.51 -11.94 -3.49
C TRP A 59 -16.87 -12.39 -3.98
N ASN A 60 -18.00 -12.08 -3.30
CA ASN A 60 -19.34 -12.49 -3.69
C ASN A 60 -20.18 -11.37 -4.33
N THR A 61 -19.63 -10.15 -4.48
CA THR A 61 -20.39 -8.97 -4.91
C THR A 61 -20.05 -8.48 -6.29
N GLY A 62 -18.99 -9.02 -6.90
CA GLY A 62 -18.61 -8.66 -8.26
C GLY A 62 -19.57 -9.16 -9.32
N SER A 63 -19.63 -8.46 -10.45
CA SER A 63 -20.39 -8.89 -11.60
C SER A 63 -19.85 -10.20 -12.18
N PHE A 64 -20.70 -11.05 -12.70
CA PHE A 64 -20.33 -12.31 -13.37
C PHE A 64 -19.58 -13.34 -12.49
N GLY A 65 -19.83 -13.34 -11.17
CA GLY A 65 -19.19 -14.28 -10.23
C GLY A 65 -17.70 -13.99 -9.98
N LYS A 66 -17.22 -12.81 -10.33
CA LYS A 66 -15.87 -12.32 -10.00
C LYS A 66 -15.90 -11.51 -8.70
N PRO A 67 -14.76 -11.37 -7.99
CA PRO A 67 -14.69 -10.48 -6.83
C PRO A 67 -14.91 -9.03 -7.24
N ALA A 68 -15.45 -8.22 -6.32
CA ALA A 68 -15.65 -6.80 -6.59
C ALA A 68 -14.31 -6.09 -6.80
N PHE A 69 -13.26 -6.47 -6.03
CA PHE A 69 -11.91 -5.92 -6.17
C PHE A 69 -10.87 -7.04 -6.16
N SER A 70 -9.91 -6.95 -7.06
CA SER A 70 -8.79 -7.88 -7.19
C SER A 70 -7.51 -7.12 -7.53
N THR A 71 -6.51 -7.17 -6.63
CA THR A 71 -5.28 -6.37 -6.76
C THR A 71 -4.04 -7.25 -6.64
N PRO A 72 -3.55 -7.88 -7.73
CA PRO A 72 -2.21 -8.43 -7.78
C PRO A 72 -1.15 -7.33 -7.83
N GLY A 73 -0.02 -7.57 -7.15
CA GLY A 73 1.13 -6.68 -7.17
C GLY A 73 2.44 -7.44 -7.07
N ILE A 74 3.48 -6.91 -7.70
CA ILE A 74 4.85 -7.40 -7.59
C ILE A 74 5.83 -6.24 -7.49
N THR A 75 6.85 -6.39 -6.63
CA THR A 75 7.95 -5.45 -6.52
C THR A 75 9.27 -6.20 -6.59
N PHE A 76 10.28 -5.51 -7.13
CA PHE A 76 11.67 -5.91 -7.13
C PHE A 76 12.52 -4.75 -6.64
N ASP A 77 13.51 -5.02 -5.78
CA ASP A 77 14.50 -4.00 -5.42
C ASP A 77 15.84 -4.63 -5.02
N MET A 78 16.89 -3.81 -5.20
CA MET A 78 18.25 -4.18 -4.85
C MET A 78 19.05 -2.97 -4.38
N PRO A 79 19.96 -3.13 -3.39
CA PRO A 79 20.96 -2.14 -3.04
C PRO A 79 22.17 -2.22 -3.96
N ILE A 80 22.76 -1.07 -4.26
CA ILE A 80 24.07 -0.94 -4.91
C ILE A 80 25.00 -0.25 -3.90
N HIS A 81 26.00 -0.97 -3.43
CA HIS A 81 26.96 -0.48 -2.44
C HIS A 81 28.16 0.19 -3.12
N PHE A 82 28.64 1.29 -2.56
CA PHE A 82 29.83 1.99 -3.05
C PHE A 82 31.06 1.55 -2.27
N GLY A 83 31.52 0.32 -2.48
CA GLY A 83 32.68 -0.24 -1.78
C GLY A 83 32.49 -0.20 -0.26
N ASN A 84 33.48 0.39 0.45
CA ASN A 84 33.41 0.56 1.91
C ASN A 84 32.69 1.86 2.35
N SER A 85 31.97 2.51 1.45
CA SER A 85 31.24 3.74 1.78
C SER A 85 30.08 3.47 2.72
N ARG A 86 29.78 4.44 3.58
CA ARG A 86 28.55 4.46 4.38
C ARG A 86 27.31 4.83 3.57
N SER A 87 27.46 5.01 2.26
CA SER A 87 26.39 5.39 1.34
C SER A 87 26.21 4.33 0.28
N GLY A 88 25.02 4.24 -0.26
CA GLY A 88 24.65 3.43 -1.40
C GLY A 88 23.40 3.97 -2.07
N ILE A 89 23.00 3.33 -3.14
CA ILE A 89 21.73 3.60 -3.80
C ILE A 89 20.88 2.33 -3.82
N GLY A 90 19.56 2.50 -3.78
CA GLY A 90 18.61 1.43 -4.06
C GLY A 90 17.98 1.66 -5.42
N ILE A 91 17.75 0.59 -6.16
CA ILE A 91 17.01 0.57 -7.41
C ILE A 91 15.86 -0.42 -7.25
N GLY A 92 14.67 -0.05 -7.70
CA GLY A 92 13.49 -0.91 -7.60
C GLY A 92 12.51 -0.68 -8.72
N ALA A 93 11.57 -1.62 -8.84
CA ALA A 93 10.43 -1.54 -9.74
C ALA A 93 9.18 -2.09 -9.07
N THR A 94 8.04 -1.52 -9.39
CA THR A 94 6.72 -1.91 -8.89
C THR A 94 5.76 -2.05 -10.04
N LEU A 95 5.01 -3.14 -10.07
CA LEU A 95 3.88 -3.35 -10.98
C LEU A 95 2.66 -3.75 -10.15
N LEU A 96 1.55 -3.03 -10.32
CA LEU A 96 0.27 -3.30 -9.68
C LEU A 96 -0.82 -3.29 -10.73
N ASN A 97 -1.82 -4.13 -10.55
CA ASN A 97 -3.01 -4.12 -11.36
C ASN A 97 -4.24 -4.18 -10.47
N ASP A 98 -5.05 -3.13 -10.43
CA ASP A 98 -6.26 -3.09 -9.62
C ASP A 98 -7.49 -3.22 -10.51
N GLN A 99 -8.24 -4.28 -10.27
CA GLN A 99 -9.50 -4.53 -10.96
C GLN A 99 -10.66 -4.28 -10.01
N SER A 100 -11.59 -3.46 -10.43
CA SER A 100 -12.80 -3.16 -9.68
C SER A 100 -14.08 -3.42 -10.49
N GLY A 101 -15.22 -3.54 -9.79
CA GLY A 101 -16.51 -3.84 -10.42
C GLY A 101 -16.56 -5.20 -11.15
N GLY A 102 -15.79 -6.21 -10.67
CA GLY A 102 -15.71 -7.50 -11.36
C GLY A 102 -14.89 -7.47 -12.67
N GLY A 103 -13.98 -6.49 -12.82
CA GLY A 103 -13.13 -6.30 -13.98
C GLY A 103 -13.67 -5.28 -15.00
N LEU A 104 -14.74 -4.56 -14.65
CA LEU A 104 -15.27 -3.48 -15.49
C LEU A 104 -14.31 -2.27 -15.51
N LEU A 105 -13.58 -2.04 -14.45
CA LEU A 105 -12.52 -1.03 -14.35
C LEU A 105 -11.20 -1.71 -14.05
N ASN A 106 -10.15 -1.34 -14.79
CA ASN A 106 -8.81 -1.89 -14.64
C ASN A 106 -7.78 -0.76 -14.57
N ASP A 107 -7.12 -0.63 -13.43
CA ASP A 107 -6.09 0.35 -13.16
C ASP A 107 -4.73 -0.37 -13.11
N PHE A 108 -3.86 -0.09 -14.08
CA PHE A 108 -2.51 -0.63 -14.12
C PHE A 108 -1.49 0.44 -13.69
N HIS A 109 -0.62 0.11 -12.73
CA HIS A 109 0.44 0.97 -12.23
C HIS A 109 1.81 0.35 -12.49
N GLY A 110 2.71 1.13 -13.04
CA GLY A 110 4.11 0.78 -13.20
C GLY A 110 5.01 1.89 -12.68
N ALA A 111 5.98 1.54 -11.81
CA ALA A 111 6.88 2.51 -11.20
C ALA A 111 8.33 2.02 -11.21
N ILE A 112 9.26 2.96 -11.26
CA ILE A 112 10.69 2.75 -11.02
C ILE A 112 11.09 3.57 -9.81
N SER A 113 11.65 2.92 -8.79
CA SER A 113 12.05 3.57 -7.55
C SER A 113 13.57 3.68 -7.48
N LEU A 114 14.05 4.86 -7.08
CA LEU A 114 15.45 5.14 -6.81
C LEU A 114 15.59 5.71 -5.40
N SER A 115 16.55 5.21 -4.62
CA SER A 115 16.83 5.74 -3.29
C SER A 115 18.31 6.02 -3.09
N TYR A 116 18.60 7.00 -2.23
CA TYR A 116 19.91 7.23 -1.66
C TYR A 116 19.90 6.79 -0.19
N LEU A 117 20.81 5.90 0.15
CA LEU A 117 20.92 5.29 1.47
C LEU A 117 22.18 5.82 2.17
N ARG A 118 22.06 6.28 3.42
CA ARG A 118 23.19 6.80 4.19
C ARG A 118 23.17 6.31 5.63
N ARG A 119 24.22 5.59 6.06
CA ARG A 119 24.46 5.33 7.46
C ARG A 119 25.13 6.52 8.12
N LEU A 120 24.65 6.85 9.31
CA LEU A 120 25.18 7.94 10.11
C LEU A 120 26.40 7.49 10.93
N ASN A 121 27.06 8.42 11.61
CA ASN A 121 28.39 8.24 12.18
C ASN A 121 28.59 7.05 13.12
N ASN A 122 27.58 6.62 13.84
CA ASN A 122 27.65 5.51 14.79
C ASN A 122 27.15 4.17 14.24
N ASP A 123 26.89 4.07 12.92
CA ASP A 123 26.40 2.89 12.19
C ASP A 123 25.06 2.28 12.71
N ASN A 124 24.54 2.79 13.82
CA ASN A 124 23.29 2.35 14.41
C ASN A 124 22.09 3.13 13.88
N HIS A 125 22.32 4.15 13.07
CA HIS A 125 21.32 5.04 12.51
C HIS A 125 21.50 5.14 11.01
N GLN A 126 20.42 5.19 10.29
CA GLN A 126 20.39 5.25 8.84
C GLN A 126 19.26 6.18 8.39
N ILE A 127 19.53 6.94 7.36
CA ILE A 127 18.54 7.76 6.66
C ILE A 127 18.55 7.41 5.19
N SER A 128 17.40 7.44 4.57
CA SER A 128 17.27 7.28 3.12
C SER A 128 16.28 8.28 2.53
N PHE A 129 16.50 8.61 1.27
CA PHE A 129 15.64 9.46 0.47
C PHE A 129 15.33 8.71 -0.82
N GLY A 130 14.09 8.77 -1.29
CA GLY A 130 13.66 8.06 -2.47
C GLY A 130 12.81 8.92 -3.39
N LEU A 131 12.92 8.63 -4.68
CA LEU A 131 12.08 9.16 -5.74
C LEU A 131 11.53 8.00 -6.57
N GLU A 132 10.28 8.12 -6.99
CA GLU A 132 9.59 7.09 -7.75
C GLU A 132 8.72 7.73 -8.82
N PRO A 133 9.25 7.95 -10.03
CA PRO A 133 8.42 8.20 -11.19
C PRO A 133 7.56 6.96 -11.47
N TYR A 134 6.29 7.19 -11.76
CA TYR A 134 5.35 6.14 -12.07
C TYR A 134 4.39 6.56 -13.18
N PHE A 135 3.80 5.59 -13.82
CA PHE A 135 2.66 5.77 -14.69
C PHE A 135 1.47 4.96 -14.18
N TRP A 136 0.29 5.48 -14.40
CA TRP A 136 -0.99 4.87 -14.08
C TRP A 136 -1.90 4.92 -15.31
N SER A 137 -2.41 3.76 -15.71
CA SER A 137 -3.31 3.63 -16.84
C SER A 137 -4.64 3.07 -16.38
N ARG A 138 -5.72 3.81 -16.61
CA ARG A 138 -7.10 3.39 -16.34
C ARG A 138 -7.78 2.97 -17.62
N ASN A 139 -8.33 1.76 -17.62
CA ASN A 139 -9.06 1.20 -18.74
C ASN A 139 -10.43 0.73 -18.28
N PHE A 140 -11.44 1.06 -19.07
CA PHE A 140 -12.82 0.62 -18.87
C PHE A 140 -13.12 -0.54 -19.82
N SER A 141 -13.82 -1.56 -19.32
CA SER A 141 -14.28 -2.67 -20.16
C SER A 141 -15.40 -2.21 -21.08
N ASP A 142 -15.44 -2.77 -22.29
CA ASP A 142 -16.52 -2.53 -23.26
C ASP A 142 -17.89 -3.03 -22.75
N ASP A 143 -17.90 -3.93 -21.75
CA ASP A 143 -19.12 -4.41 -21.09
C ASP A 143 -19.69 -3.41 -20.08
N MET A 144 -19.00 -2.29 -19.81
CA MET A 144 -19.46 -1.27 -18.87
C MET A 144 -20.63 -0.49 -19.45
N GLN A 145 -21.76 -0.45 -18.71
CA GLN A 145 -22.94 0.33 -19.05
C GLN A 145 -23.10 1.51 -18.09
N PHE A 146 -23.28 2.69 -18.62
CA PHE A 146 -23.58 3.89 -17.84
C PHE A 146 -25.09 4.09 -17.69
N ALA A 147 -25.52 4.78 -16.64
CA ALA A 147 -26.93 5.12 -16.44
C ALA A 147 -27.51 5.93 -17.61
N SER A 148 -26.70 6.71 -18.31
CA SER A 148 -27.06 7.46 -19.52
C SER A 148 -27.46 6.50 -20.66
N ASP A 149 -26.81 5.35 -20.78
CA ASP A 149 -27.08 4.35 -21.83
C ASP A 149 -28.43 3.68 -21.58
N LEU A 150 -28.74 3.40 -20.31
CA LEU A 150 -30.02 2.85 -19.88
C LEU A 150 -31.19 3.84 -20.06
N LEU A 151 -30.91 5.16 -20.01
CA LEU A 151 -31.89 6.22 -20.21
C LEU A 151 -32.05 6.63 -21.69
N GLY A 152 -31.32 5.98 -22.61
CA GLY A 152 -31.45 6.22 -24.05
C GLY A 152 -30.83 7.55 -24.54
N SER A 153 -29.96 8.18 -23.76
CA SER A 153 -29.32 9.46 -24.13
C SER A 153 -28.12 9.33 -25.07
N GLY A 154 -27.87 8.12 -25.60
CA GLY A 154 -26.82 7.82 -26.56
C GLY A 154 -25.64 7.06 -25.91
N GLN A 155 -25.21 5.99 -26.59
CA GLN A 155 -24.03 5.24 -26.18
C GLN A 155 -22.77 6.08 -26.38
N GLN A 156 -22.01 6.30 -25.31
CA GLN A 156 -20.68 6.88 -25.39
C GLN A 156 -19.68 5.73 -25.64
N PRO A 157 -18.72 5.88 -26.56
CA PRO A 157 -17.68 4.86 -26.75
C PRO A 157 -16.81 4.77 -25.48
N VAL A 158 -16.89 3.64 -24.79
CA VAL A 158 -16.18 3.39 -23.52
C VAL A 158 -14.66 3.53 -23.67
N ASN A 159 -14.13 3.20 -24.85
CA ASN A 159 -12.71 3.35 -25.19
C ASN A 159 -12.20 4.81 -25.15
N ALA A 160 -13.09 5.80 -25.28
CA ALA A 160 -12.74 7.22 -25.14
C ALA A 160 -12.47 7.65 -23.68
N LEU A 161 -12.77 6.77 -22.72
CA LEU A 161 -12.56 7.04 -21.27
C LEU A 161 -11.19 6.55 -20.76
N ASN A 162 -10.44 5.82 -21.59
CA ASN A 162 -9.11 5.34 -21.20
C ASN A 162 -8.17 6.52 -20.96
N THR A 163 -7.43 6.48 -19.86
CA THR A 163 -6.50 7.55 -19.49
C THR A 163 -5.15 7.01 -19.10
N LEU A 164 -4.11 7.80 -19.35
CA LEU A 164 -2.74 7.55 -18.91
C LEU A 164 -2.25 8.78 -18.15
N VAL A 165 -1.76 8.56 -16.95
CA VAL A 165 -1.21 9.60 -16.08
C VAL A 165 0.24 9.24 -15.76
N VAL A 166 1.12 10.23 -15.76
CA VAL A 166 2.50 10.13 -15.28
C VAL A 166 2.68 11.09 -14.13
N ASP A 167 3.22 10.61 -13.02
CA ASP A 167 3.44 11.42 -11.82
C ASP A 167 4.69 10.94 -11.08
N VAL A 168 5.01 11.53 -9.95
CA VAL A 168 6.19 11.18 -9.16
C VAL A 168 5.88 11.18 -7.67
N ASN A 169 6.41 10.16 -6.97
CA ASN A 169 6.39 10.07 -5.53
C ASN A 169 7.78 10.39 -4.96
N ALA A 170 7.83 10.95 -3.74
CA ALA A 170 9.05 11.16 -3.00
C ALA A 170 8.91 10.67 -1.56
N GLY A 171 10.00 10.17 -1.00
CA GLY A 171 10.00 9.66 0.36
C GLY A 171 11.28 9.96 1.12
N MET A 172 11.15 9.96 2.44
CA MET A 172 12.23 9.93 3.40
C MET A 172 11.96 8.82 4.40
N PHE A 173 13.00 8.10 4.79
CA PHE A 173 12.89 7.03 5.76
C PHE A 173 14.10 7.02 6.69
N TYR A 174 13.84 6.82 7.96
CA TYR A 174 14.85 6.74 9.02
C TYR A 174 14.71 5.41 9.76
N THR A 175 15.82 4.79 10.09
CA THR A 175 15.90 3.66 11.02
C THR A 175 17.02 3.89 12.03
N GLY A 176 16.82 3.44 13.27
CA GLY A 176 17.83 3.60 14.29
C GLY A 176 17.68 2.62 15.44
N THR A 177 18.83 2.22 16.02
CA THR A 177 18.89 1.42 17.25
C THR A 177 19.03 2.37 18.42
N ILE A 178 17.98 2.50 19.22
CA ILE A 178 17.94 3.37 20.41
C ILE A 178 18.59 2.69 21.59
N LEU A 179 18.29 1.41 21.80
CA LEU A 179 18.88 0.55 22.80
C LEU A 179 19.28 -0.79 22.15
N PRO A 180 20.17 -1.58 22.74
CA PRO A 180 20.63 -2.84 22.14
C PRO A 180 19.53 -3.82 21.71
N LYS A 181 18.33 -3.69 22.32
CA LYS A 181 17.16 -4.54 22.03
C LYS A 181 15.97 -3.74 21.47
N TRP A 182 16.17 -2.48 21.13
CA TRP A 182 15.09 -1.60 20.68
C TRP A 182 15.51 -0.79 19.46
N ARG A 183 14.90 -1.08 18.35
CA ARG A 183 15.05 -0.38 17.08
C ARG A 183 13.76 0.33 16.73
N ILE A 184 13.88 1.50 16.12
CA ILE A 184 12.75 2.29 15.63
C ILE A 184 12.93 2.59 14.16
N TYR A 185 11.84 2.86 13.48
CA TYR A 185 11.82 3.42 12.15
C TYR A 185 10.69 4.45 12.01
N SER A 186 10.90 5.41 11.12
CA SER A 186 9.88 6.37 10.72
C SER A 186 10.07 6.77 9.26
N GLY A 187 8.98 7.06 8.59
CA GLY A 187 8.98 7.48 7.19
C GLY A 187 7.94 8.55 6.90
N LEU A 188 8.25 9.37 5.92
CA LEU A 188 7.35 10.33 5.32
C LEU A 188 7.34 10.08 3.82
N THR A 189 6.16 10.04 3.21
CA THR A 189 5.98 9.91 1.76
C THR A 189 5.02 10.96 1.25
N LEU A 190 5.37 11.56 0.14
CA LEU A 190 4.53 12.43 -0.66
C LEU A 190 4.27 11.75 -1.99
N TYR A 191 3.02 11.47 -2.28
CA TYR A 191 2.58 10.87 -3.53
C TYR A 191 1.93 11.91 -4.41
N ASN A 192 2.00 11.69 -5.72
CA ASN A 192 1.34 12.54 -6.72
C ASN A 192 1.86 13.98 -6.68
N LEU A 193 3.18 14.15 -6.63
CA LEU A 193 3.83 15.47 -6.48
C LEU A 193 3.58 16.40 -7.67
N ALA A 194 3.48 15.85 -8.88
CA ALA A 194 3.18 16.64 -10.07
C ALA A 194 1.70 17.03 -10.15
N GLN A 195 0.82 16.37 -9.36
CA GLN A 195 -0.62 16.58 -9.37
C GLN A 195 -1.20 16.55 -10.78
N SER A 196 -0.79 15.55 -11.54
CA SER A 196 -1.10 15.43 -12.96
C SER A 196 -2.61 15.44 -13.22
N THR A 197 -3.02 15.98 -14.33
CA THR A 197 -4.43 16.06 -14.71
C THR A 197 -4.90 14.73 -15.27
N ILE A 198 -5.99 14.22 -14.72
CA ILE A 198 -6.72 13.05 -15.22
C ILE A 198 -7.82 13.58 -16.12
N ASN A 199 -7.75 13.30 -17.41
CA ASN A 199 -8.78 13.70 -18.36
C ASN A 199 -9.67 12.49 -18.65
N ILE A 200 -10.95 12.57 -18.27
CA ILE A 200 -11.98 11.59 -18.61
C ILE A 200 -13.06 12.36 -19.38
N GLN A 201 -13.07 12.24 -20.68
CA GLN A 201 -13.90 13.05 -21.60
C GLN A 201 -13.68 14.56 -21.36
N ASP A 202 -14.76 15.32 -21.17
CA ASP A 202 -14.72 16.75 -20.90
C ASP A 202 -14.49 17.11 -19.42
N LEU A 203 -14.29 16.09 -18.56
CA LEU A 203 -14.03 16.26 -17.14
C LEU A 203 -12.53 16.13 -16.86
N ALA A 204 -11.93 17.25 -16.44
CA ALA A 204 -10.55 17.26 -15.94
C ALA A 204 -10.58 17.19 -14.41
N ALA A 205 -9.91 16.17 -13.85
CA ALA A 205 -9.70 16.04 -12.42
C ALA A 205 -8.20 16.06 -12.12
N MET A 206 -7.80 16.64 -10.99
CA MET A 206 -6.41 16.60 -10.55
C MET A 206 -6.16 15.31 -9.77
N HIS A 207 -5.02 14.66 -10.04
CA HIS A 207 -4.50 13.61 -9.20
C HIS A 207 -3.88 14.23 -7.93
N ASN A 208 -4.71 14.40 -6.91
CA ASN A 208 -4.37 15.23 -5.76
C ASN A 208 -3.19 14.66 -4.95
N LEU A 209 -2.39 15.56 -4.38
CA LEU A 209 -1.32 15.23 -3.46
C LEU A 209 -1.86 14.37 -2.30
N ARG A 210 -1.19 13.26 -2.04
CA ARG A 210 -1.39 12.40 -0.87
C ARG A 210 -0.11 12.38 -0.05
N TYR A 211 -0.22 12.41 1.27
CA TYR A 211 0.91 12.19 2.16
C TYR A 211 0.67 11.00 3.08
N SER A 212 1.77 10.36 3.47
CA SER A 212 1.77 9.24 4.40
C SER A 212 2.88 9.41 5.42
N VAL A 213 2.54 9.09 6.67
CA VAL A 213 3.50 8.99 7.78
C VAL A 213 3.47 7.57 8.31
N GLN A 214 4.64 6.96 8.44
CA GLN A 214 4.77 5.61 8.98
C GLN A 214 5.74 5.63 10.16
N ILE A 215 5.39 4.93 11.24
CA ILE A 215 6.24 4.76 12.42
C ILE A 215 6.08 3.32 12.90
N GLY A 216 7.18 2.75 13.36
CA GLY A 216 7.15 1.45 13.99
C GLY A 216 8.43 1.15 14.74
N SER A 217 8.43 0.00 15.36
CA SER A 217 9.51 -0.41 16.24
C SER A 217 9.69 -1.92 16.20
N GLU A 218 10.92 -2.37 16.45
CA GLU A 218 11.25 -3.75 16.76
C GLU A 218 11.83 -3.79 18.18
N ILE A 219 11.14 -4.48 19.08
CA ILE A 219 11.52 -4.63 20.48
C ILE A 219 11.81 -6.11 20.74
N GLN A 220 13.05 -6.44 21.02
CA GLN A 220 13.46 -7.79 21.38
C GLN A 220 13.15 -8.06 22.86
N LEU A 221 12.08 -8.80 23.14
CA LEU A 221 11.69 -9.18 24.50
C LEU A 221 12.55 -10.32 25.05
N SER A 222 12.88 -11.30 24.18
CA SER A 222 13.81 -12.40 24.47
C SER A 222 14.60 -12.73 23.20
N PRO A 223 15.61 -13.64 23.25
CA PRO A 223 16.30 -14.09 22.04
C PRO A 223 15.38 -14.64 20.96
N GLN A 224 14.21 -15.18 21.36
CA GLN A 224 13.25 -15.81 20.45
C GLN A 224 12.02 -14.94 20.15
N ILE A 225 11.74 -13.91 20.96
CA ILE A 225 10.49 -13.15 20.85
C ILE A 225 10.79 -11.69 20.53
N HIS A 226 10.24 -11.21 19.41
CA HIS A 226 10.28 -9.81 19.02
C HIS A 226 8.85 -9.27 18.90
N LEU A 227 8.66 -8.03 19.36
CA LEU A 227 7.42 -7.28 19.27
C LEU A 227 7.58 -6.20 18.19
N LEU A 228 6.62 -6.09 17.28
CA LEU A 228 6.63 -5.19 16.13
C LEU A 228 5.38 -4.29 16.14
N PRO A 229 5.29 -3.28 17.01
CA PRO A 229 4.26 -2.27 16.89
C PRO A 229 4.53 -1.36 15.69
N SER A 230 3.49 -1.07 14.92
CA SER A 230 3.61 -0.17 13.76
C SER A 230 2.30 0.48 13.41
N PHE A 231 2.40 1.65 12.78
CA PHE A 231 1.26 2.30 12.17
C PHE A 231 1.66 3.04 10.89
N VAL A 232 0.70 3.22 10.02
CA VAL A 232 0.76 4.10 8.86
C VAL A 232 -0.50 4.97 8.85
N PHE A 233 -0.28 6.27 8.71
CA PHE A 233 -1.31 7.26 8.51
C PHE A 233 -1.19 7.82 7.10
N MET A 234 -2.29 7.91 6.36
CA MET A 234 -2.35 8.47 5.01
C MET A 234 -3.47 9.49 4.93
N ARG A 235 -3.25 10.56 4.17
CA ARG A 235 -4.29 11.55 3.89
C ARG A 235 -4.19 12.09 2.48
N GLN A 236 -5.33 12.18 1.82
CA GLN A 236 -5.52 12.79 0.51
C GLN A 236 -6.76 13.68 0.57
N LEU A 237 -6.60 14.97 0.34
CA LEU A 237 -7.66 15.96 0.53
C LEU A 237 -8.28 15.89 1.94
N ASN A 238 -9.56 15.56 2.02
CA ASN A 238 -10.34 15.46 3.26
C ASN A 238 -10.52 14.01 3.72
N VAL A 239 -9.95 13.03 3.02
CA VAL A 239 -10.03 11.62 3.36
C VAL A 239 -8.73 11.21 4.03
N ASP A 240 -8.82 10.63 5.21
CA ASP A 240 -7.67 10.08 5.92
C ASP A 240 -7.91 8.62 6.31
N GLN A 241 -6.81 7.90 6.42
CA GLN A 241 -6.80 6.50 6.83
C GLN A 241 -5.67 6.25 7.81
N LEU A 242 -5.96 5.55 8.87
CA LEU A 242 -4.99 5.00 9.80
C LEU A 242 -5.03 3.47 9.74
N ASN A 243 -3.86 2.84 9.60
CA ASN A 243 -3.69 1.42 9.81
C ASN A 243 -2.64 1.24 10.91
N ALA A 244 -3.03 0.71 12.06
CA ALA A 244 -2.19 0.58 13.23
C ALA A 244 -2.34 -0.80 13.87
N GLY A 245 -1.26 -1.35 14.38
CA GLY A 245 -1.32 -2.65 15.02
C GLY A 245 0.03 -3.13 15.55
N MET A 246 0.06 -4.40 15.86
CA MET A 246 1.21 -5.03 16.47
C MET A 246 1.32 -6.49 16.03
N ALA A 247 2.54 -6.90 15.73
CA ALA A 247 2.84 -8.31 15.49
C ALA A 247 3.88 -8.82 16.49
N ILE A 248 3.86 -10.12 16.72
CA ILE A 248 4.85 -10.85 17.50
C ILE A 248 5.55 -11.83 16.57
N VAL A 249 6.88 -11.78 16.55
CA VAL A 249 7.72 -12.77 15.86
C VAL A 249 8.23 -13.77 16.89
N TYR A 250 7.99 -15.03 16.64
CA TYR A 250 8.56 -16.14 17.40
C TYR A 250 9.60 -16.88 16.55
N GLN A 251 10.88 -16.79 16.95
CA GLN A 251 11.99 -17.47 16.31
C GLN A 251 12.01 -18.93 16.77
N MET A 252 11.59 -19.84 15.90
CA MET A 252 11.54 -21.29 16.19
C MET A 252 12.92 -21.93 16.07
N THR A 253 13.67 -21.55 15.02
CA THR A 253 15.04 -22.00 14.75
C THR A 253 15.81 -20.83 14.16
N ASP A 254 17.13 -20.97 13.97
CA ASP A 254 17.98 -19.93 13.35
C ASP A 254 17.51 -19.50 11.95
N VAL A 255 16.72 -20.33 11.27
CA VAL A 255 16.25 -20.09 9.89
C VAL A 255 14.73 -20.05 9.73
N THR A 256 13.98 -20.25 10.82
CA THR A 256 12.51 -20.31 10.74
C THR A 256 11.89 -19.49 11.85
N SER A 257 10.97 -18.60 11.50
CA SER A 257 10.15 -17.85 12.46
C SER A 257 8.70 -17.78 12.02
N ILE A 258 7.81 -17.68 12.99
CA ILE A 258 6.38 -17.41 12.80
C ILE A 258 6.12 -15.99 13.28
N THR A 259 5.36 -15.25 12.51
CA THR A 259 4.85 -13.92 12.86
C THR A 259 3.34 -13.98 12.99
N THR A 260 2.79 -13.51 14.09
CA THR A 260 1.34 -13.32 14.24
C THR A 260 1.06 -11.88 14.66
N GLY A 261 -0.02 -11.29 14.15
CA GLY A 261 -0.33 -9.92 14.47
C GLY A 261 -1.81 -9.58 14.31
N VAL A 262 -2.19 -8.45 14.86
CA VAL A 262 -3.51 -7.86 14.66
C VAL A 262 -3.33 -6.38 14.38
N TYR A 263 -3.98 -5.91 13.33
CA TYR A 263 -4.02 -4.52 12.92
C TYR A 263 -5.46 -4.04 12.88
N VAL A 264 -5.63 -2.74 13.03
CA VAL A 264 -6.93 -2.08 12.88
C VAL A 264 -6.80 -1.01 11.81
N ARG A 265 -7.76 -0.95 10.91
CA ARG A 265 -7.89 0.12 9.93
C ARG A 265 -9.06 1.01 10.32
N SER A 266 -8.84 2.32 10.26
CA SER A 266 -9.87 3.33 10.47
C SER A 266 -9.82 4.31 9.30
N ASN A 267 -10.97 4.62 8.74
CA ASN A 267 -11.16 5.69 7.77
C ASN A 267 -11.79 6.88 8.50
N ASP A 268 -11.52 8.09 8.03
CA ASP A 268 -11.94 9.36 8.66
C ASP A 268 -11.52 9.46 10.14
N TRP A 269 -10.29 9.03 10.43
CA TRP A 269 -9.72 9.01 11.77
C TRP A 269 -9.81 10.37 12.47
N ILE A 270 -9.51 11.45 11.74
CA ILE A 270 -9.44 12.80 12.31
C ILE A 270 -10.85 13.33 12.63
N GLN A 271 -11.86 13.01 11.82
CA GLN A 271 -13.19 13.59 11.95
C GLN A 271 -14.15 12.74 12.78
N GLN A 272 -14.17 11.42 12.61
CA GLN A 272 -15.22 10.57 13.17
C GLN A 272 -14.72 9.28 13.85
N LEU A 273 -13.42 8.96 13.78
CA LEU A 273 -12.85 7.72 14.33
C LEU A 273 -13.65 6.46 13.89
N ARG A 274 -13.97 6.35 12.62
CA ARG A 274 -14.74 5.21 12.12
C ARG A 274 -13.83 4.01 11.91
N GLY A 275 -14.08 2.94 12.67
CA GLY A 275 -13.46 1.63 12.42
C GLY A 275 -13.91 1.10 11.06
N ASP A 276 -12.96 0.64 10.25
CA ASP A 276 -13.21 0.02 8.95
C ASP A 276 -13.01 -1.49 9.02
N ALA A 277 -11.84 -1.95 9.49
CA ALA A 277 -11.53 -3.36 9.57
C ALA A 277 -10.62 -3.71 10.75
N VAL A 278 -10.78 -4.94 11.26
CA VAL A 278 -9.81 -5.64 12.11
C VAL A 278 -9.10 -6.68 11.25
N ILE A 279 -7.77 -6.70 11.29
CA ILE A 279 -6.93 -7.43 10.33
C ILE A 279 -6.00 -8.38 11.10
N PRO A 280 -6.42 -9.62 11.39
CA PRO A 280 -5.50 -10.66 11.81
C PRO A 280 -4.51 -11.01 10.71
N TYR A 281 -3.26 -11.25 11.10
CA TYR A 281 -2.15 -11.60 10.23
C TYR A 281 -1.40 -12.80 10.78
N ILE A 282 -0.98 -13.69 9.88
CA ILE A 282 -0.01 -14.74 10.14
C ILE A 282 1.04 -14.79 9.02
N GLY A 283 2.30 -14.94 9.40
CA GLY A 283 3.42 -15.06 8.48
C GLY A 283 4.35 -16.18 8.90
N LEU A 284 4.98 -16.81 7.90
CA LEU A 284 6.03 -17.82 8.07
C LEU A 284 7.27 -17.39 7.31
N ASP A 285 8.36 -17.20 8.02
CA ASP A 285 9.69 -17.03 7.43
C ASP A 285 10.43 -18.36 7.48
N HIS A 286 10.95 -18.80 6.35
CA HIS A 286 11.86 -19.93 6.27
C HIS A 286 13.01 -19.62 5.32
N LYS A 287 14.22 -19.53 5.87
CA LYS A 287 15.44 -19.17 5.11
C LYS A 287 15.26 -17.84 4.37
N ARG A 288 15.06 -17.91 3.05
CA ARG A 288 15.01 -16.78 2.12
C ARG A 288 13.59 -16.36 1.77
N ILE A 289 12.59 -17.13 2.21
CA ILE A 289 11.18 -16.96 1.81
C ILE A 289 10.37 -16.55 3.04
N ARG A 290 9.52 -15.55 2.87
CA ARG A 290 8.42 -15.24 3.78
C ARG A 290 7.10 -15.39 3.02
N ALA A 291 6.16 -16.12 3.60
CA ALA A 291 4.77 -16.14 3.17
C ALA A 291 3.90 -15.49 4.24
N GLY A 292 2.94 -14.68 3.84
CA GLY A 292 2.03 -13.98 4.75
C GLY A 292 0.58 -14.10 4.29
N LEU A 293 -0.32 -14.18 5.27
CA LEU A 293 -1.77 -14.23 5.07
C LEU A 293 -2.41 -13.25 6.04
N SER A 294 -3.31 -12.41 5.56
CA SER A 294 -4.19 -11.60 6.39
C SER A 294 -5.62 -11.62 5.88
N TYR A 295 -6.54 -11.34 6.78
CA TYR A 295 -7.94 -11.20 6.46
C TYR A 295 -8.49 -9.91 7.06
N ASP A 296 -9.09 -9.06 6.23
CA ASP A 296 -9.75 -7.83 6.65
C ASP A 296 -11.18 -8.17 7.11
N TYR A 297 -11.39 -8.21 8.40
CA TYR A 297 -12.73 -8.36 8.97
C TYR A 297 -13.37 -6.98 9.08
N THR A 298 -14.34 -6.71 8.20
CA THR A 298 -15.05 -5.42 8.15
C THR A 298 -15.86 -5.22 9.43
N VAL A 299 -15.67 -4.08 10.12
CA VAL A 299 -16.40 -3.70 11.35
C VAL A 299 -17.21 -2.41 11.17
N SER A 300 -17.18 -1.81 9.98
CA SER A 300 -18.01 -0.66 9.61
C SER A 300 -19.46 -1.06 9.38
N ASP A 301 -20.34 -0.07 9.17
CA ASP A 301 -21.77 -0.29 8.88
C ASP A 301 -22.03 -1.21 7.68
N PHE A 302 -21.03 -1.39 6.80
CA PHE A 302 -21.07 -2.34 5.69
C PHE A 302 -21.06 -3.81 6.12
N GLN A 303 -20.69 -4.13 7.39
CA GLN A 303 -20.74 -5.51 7.90
C GLN A 303 -22.14 -6.16 7.81
N ASN A 304 -23.20 -5.34 7.84
CA ASN A 304 -24.60 -5.80 7.78
C ASN A 304 -25.04 -6.20 6.36
N GLN A 305 -24.20 -5.96 5.35
CA GLN A 305 -24.45 -6.39 3.98
C GLN A 305 -23.78 -7.75 3.78
N PRO A 306 -24.53 -8.87 3.63
CA PRO A 306 -23.95 -10.21 3.49
C PRO A 306 -23.00 -10.35 2.29
N GLU A 307 -23.06 -9.41 1.38
CA GLU A 307 -22.27 -9.33 0.16
C GLU A 307 -20.91 -8.66 0.35
N HIS A 308 -20.66 -7.95 1.49
CA HIS A 308 -19.43 -7.18 1.75
C HIS A 308 -18.51 -7.87 2.76
N ALA A 309 -18.30 -9.17 2.60
CA ALA A 309 -17.47 -9.97 3.50
C ALA A 309 -15.98 -9.73 3.26
N GLY A 310 -15.42 -8.70 3.90
CA GLY A 310 -14.00 -8.52 4.14
C GLY A 310 -13.06 -8.58 2.92
N GLY A 311 -11.77 -8.80 3.18
CA GLY A 311 -10.74 -8.93 2.17
C GLY A 311 -9.64 -9.91 2.58
N LEU A 312 -9.18 -10.75 1.65
CA LEU A 312 -8.07 -11.66 1.84
C LEU A 312 -6.82 -11.09 1.16
N GLU A 313 -5.70 -11.08 1.87
CA GLU A 313 -4.39 -10.77 1.28
C GLU A 313 -3.42 -11.91 1.49
N LEU A 314 -2.77 -12.30 0.40
CA LEU A 314 -1.65 -13.24 0.36
C LEU A 314 -0.40 -12.50 -0.05
N SER A 315 0.71 -12.68 0.66
CA SER A 315 2.00 -12.11 0.29
C SER A 315 3.09 -13.17 0.26
N LEU A 316 4.04 -12.98 -0.65
CA LEU A 316 5.24 -13.81 -0.76
C LEU A 316 6.44 -12.90 -0.96
N ARG A 317 7.50 -13.10 -0.16
CA ARG A 317 8.77 -12.39 -0.27
C ARG A 317 9.91 -13.38 -0.42
N TYR A 318 10.79 -13.10 -1.37
CA TYR A 318 12.07 -13.78 -1.53
C TYR A 318 13.21 -12.78 -1.41
N VAL A 319 14.22 -13.09 -0.59
CA VAL A 319 15.44 -12.31 -0.45
C VAL A 319 16.62 -13.17 -0.87
N HIS A 320 17.35 -12.75 -1.89
CA HIS A 320 18.56 -13.41 -2.34
C HIS A 320 19.74 -12.97 -1.49
N GLN A 321 20.40 -13.94 -0.82
CA GLN A 321 21.59 -13.70 -0.02
C GLN A 321 22.76 -14.48 -0.62
N VAL A 322 23.91 -13.84 -0.83
CA VAL A 322 25.15 -14.49 -1.23
C VAL A 322 26.06 -14.62 -0.03
N ARG A 323 26.72 -15.77 0.10
CA ARG A 323 27.59 -16.11 1.24
C ARG A 323 28.79 -15.17 1.46
N TYR A 324 29.10 -14.29 0.49
CA TYR A 324 30.21 -13.33 0.57
C TYR A 324 29.87 -12.00 1.28
N LEU A 325 28.61 -11.82 1.70
CA LEU A 325 28.14 -10.56 2.29
C LEU A 325 28.18 -10.53 3.83
N ASP A 326 28.84 -11.48 4.50
CA ASP A 326 28.93 -11.54 5.98
C ASP A 326 29.44 -10.23 6.63
N ASN A 327 30.15 -9.40 5.89
CA ASN A 327 30.59 -8.07 6.33
C ASN A 327 29.69 -6.90 5.87
N LEU A 328 28.77 -7.14 4.94
CA LEU A 328 27.85 -6.13 4.42
C LEU A 328 26.50 -6.11 5.17
N ASP A 329 26.20 -7.16 5.94
CA ASP A 329 24.98 -7.25 6.79
C ASP A 329 24.86 -6.10 7.81
N LYS A 330 25.98 -5.40 8.07
CA LYS A 330 26.03 -4.19 8.91
C LYS A 330 25.72 -2.92 8.14
N LEU A 331 25.56 -2.97 6.79
CA LEU A 331 25.50 -1.76 5.98
C LEU A 331 24.10 -1.12 5.92
N TYR A 332 23.05 -1.89 5.80
CA TYR A 332 21.70 -1.36 5.71
C TYR A 332 20.74 -2.18 6.56
N PHE A 333 20.16 -1.53 7.54
CA PHE A 333 19.14 -2.16 8.38
C PHE A 333 17.82 -2.17 7.62
N CYS A 334 17.31 -3.35 7.32
CA CYS A 334 15.93 -3.56 6.87
C CYS A 334 15.06 -3.83 8.11
N PRO A 335 14.08 -2.99 8.42
CA PRO A 335 13.13 -3.29 9.49
C PRO A 335 12.48 -4.65 9.27
N ARG A 336 12.31 -5.44 10.32
CA ARG A 336 11.41 -6.59 10.29
C ARG A 336 9.99 -6.03 10.33
N PHE A 337 9.25 -6.26 9.30
CA PHE A 337 7.84 -5.96 9.23
C PHE A 337 7.05 -7.25 9.35
#